data_c32938064361b4e5b1c654bdaf6bc98d
#
_entry.id   c32938064361b4e5b1c654bdaf6bc98d
#
_cell.length_a   1.000
_cell.length_b   1.000
_cell.length_c   1.000
_cell.angle_alpha   90.00
_cell.angle_beta   90.00
_cell.angle_gamma   90.00
#
_symmetry.space_group_name_H-M   'P 1'
#
loop_
_entity.id
_entity.type
_entity.pdbx_description
1 polymer ?
#
loop_
_entity_poly.entity_id
_entity_poly.type
_entity_poly.pdbx_seq_one_letter_code
_entity_poly.pdbx_strand_id
1 'polypeptide(L)'
;MPKRTIISPRGTSLTCKNWQIEAPFRMIQNNLDPDVAENPDELVVYGGKGKAARSWECFDSILNTLKRMEPDETLLVQSGKPVGVMKTHLWSPRVLIANSNIVPEWATWDHFNELDKLGLMMYGQMTAGSWIYIGTQGILQGTFETFAAAAKQHYNSDLTGKLVVTAGLGGMGGAQPLSVTMNNGVVICIEIDKTRIQRRLETKYLNVATESLDEALKLAKEAQNKGRPLSIGLEGNAADIVPKLAKLSIVPDMITDQTSAHDELDGYIPNRISYQEALELRKSDPKRYIKESFRSMAEHCQGILDLKAQGAIAFDYGNNLRGQAKKAGIKNAFDFPGFVPAYIRDLFCEGKGPFRWVALSGDPEDIYKTDEKVLELFPEDKTLSRWIKLAKEQVQFQGLPSRIC
;
A
#
# COMPACT_ATOMS: atom_id res chain seq x y z
N MET A 1 -27.87 3.30 1.00
CA MET A 1 -27.79 4.63 0.33
C MET A 1 -27.44 4.41 -1.14
N PRO A 2 -27.82 5.31 -2.07
CA PRO A 2 -27.38 5.16 -3.45
C PRO A 2 -25.85 5.20 -3.51
N LYS A 3 -25.27 4.40 -4.40
CA LYS A 3 -23.83 4.33 -4.63
C LYS A 3 -23.31 5.70 -5.06
N ARG A 4 -22.29 6.23 -4.37
CA ARG A 4 -21.68 7.52 -4.66
C ARG A 4 -20.34 7.31 -5.36
N THR A 5 -20.15 7.91 -6.52
CA THR A 5 -18.83 8.00 -7.16
C THR A 5 -18.23 9.36 -6.83
N ILE A 6 -17.10 9.36 -6.14
CA ILE A 6 -16.39 10.59 -5.75
C ILE A 6 -15.19 10.78 -6.68
N ILE A 7 -15.17 11.89 -7.39
CA ILE A 7 -14.05 12.32 -8.22
C ILE A 7 -13.61 13.69 -7.74
N SER A 8 -12.32 13.86 -7.51
CA SER A 8 -11.77 15.13 -7.10
C SER A 8 -11.93 16.19 -8.20
N PRO A 9 -12.33 17.43 -7.88
CA PRO A 9 -12.32 18.53 -8.85
C PRO A 9 -10.95 18.71 -9.49
N ARG A 10 -10.95 19.11 -10.76
CA ARG A 10 -9.76 19.37 -11.59
C ARG A 10 -9.81 20.79 -12.15
N GLY A 11 -8.73 21.24 -12.76
CA GLY A 11 -8.60 22.58 -13.33
C GLY A 11 -8.20 23.63 -12.28
N THR A 12 -8.14 24.88 -12.73
CA THR A 12 -7.65 26.02 -11.94
C THR A 12 -8.75 26.78 -11.20
N SER A 13 -10.02 26.45 -11.45
CA SER A 13 -11.16 27.05 -10.74
C SER A 13 -11.25 26.50 -9.31
N LEU A 14 -11.30 27.41 -8.35
CA LEU A 14 -11.41 27.09 -6.93
C LEU A 14 -12.85 26.87 -6.50
N THR A 15 -13.11 25.86 -5.70
CA THR A 15 -14.35 25.65 -4.95
C THR A 15 -14.29 26.33 -3.59
N CYS A 16 -13.10 26.38 -3.00
CA CYS A 16 -12.80 27.05 -1.74
C CYS A 16 -12.20 28.44 -1.96
N LYS A 17 -11.99 29.21 -0.90
CA LYS A 17 -11.56 30.62 -1.00
C LYS A 17 -10.09 30.80 -1.41
N ASN A 18 -9.25 29.81 -1.22
CA ASN A 18 -7.85 29.81 -1.67
C ASN A 18 -7.33 28.38 -1.90
N TRP A 19 -6.14 28.26 -2.48
CA TRP A 19 -5.51 26.97 -2.77
C TRP A 19 -5.15 26.17 -1.51
N GLN A 20 -4.84 26.83 -0.40
CA GLN A 20 -4.49 26.17 0.86
C GLN A 20 -5.69 25.44 1.47
N ILE A 21 -6.91 25.91 1.25
CA ILE A 21 -8.15 25.23 1.65
C ILE A 21 -8.61 24.26 0.56
N GLU A 22 -8.41 24.60 -0.71
CA GLU A 22 -8.74 23.75 -1.85
C GLU A 22 -7.96 22.42 -1.82
N ALA A 23 -6.69 22.46 -1.36
CA ALA A 23 -5.86 21.26 -1.29
C ALA A 23 -6.49 20.15 -0.44
N PRO A 24 -6.80 20.30 0.84
CA PRO A 24 -7.47 19.26 1.61
C PRO A 24 -8.87 18.93 1.08
N PHE A 25 -9.59 19.90 0.50
CA PHE A 25 -10.89 19.69 -0.15
C PHE A 25 -10.78 18.73 -1.34
N ARG A 26 -9.78 18.89 -2.21
CA ARG A 26 -9.54 17.99 -3.34
C ARG A 26 -8.97 16.65 -2.87
N MET A 27 -8.07 16.66 -1.89
CA MET A 27 -7.37 15.47 -1.46
C MET A 27 -8.26 14.47 -0.71
N ILE A 28 -9.20 14.89 0.13
CA ILE A 28 -10.15 13.95 0.75
C ILE A 28 -11.04 13.27 -0.32
N GLN A 29 -11.39 13.98 -1.38
CA GLN A 29 -12.14 13.43 -2.51
C GLN A 29 -11.26 12.49 -3.36
N ASN A 30 -10.00 12.87 -3.60
CA ASN A 30 -9.04 12.00 -4.29
C ASN A 30 -8.81 10.68 -3.54
N ASN A 31 -8.83 10.69 -2.22
CA ASN A 31 -8.72 9.46 -1.42
C ASN A 31 -9.87 8.47 -1.65
N LEU A 32 -11.02 8.95 -2.11
CA LEU A 32 -12.22 8.14 -2.41
C LEU A 32 -12.47 7.96 -3.91
N ASP A 33 -11.57 8.46 -4.76
CA ASP A 33 -11.61 8.21 -6.18
C ASP A 33 -11.55 6.69 -6.44
N PRO A 34 -12.38 6.12 -7.33
CA PRO A 34 -12.38 4.69 -7.66
C PRO A 34 -11.01 4.16 -8.10
N ASP A 35 -10.17 5.00 -8.70
CA ASP A 35 -8.80 4.62 -9.07
C ASP A 35 -7.86 4.53 -7.86
N VAL A 36 -8.21 5.15 -6.74
CA VAL A 36 -7.39 5.25 -5.53
C VAL A 36 -7.87 4.31 -4.43
N ALA A 37 -9.15 4.40 -4.06
CA ALA A 37 -9.72 3.68 -2.92
C ALA A 37 -9.92 2.19 -3.17
N GLU A 38 -9.79 1.38 -2.12
CA GLU A 38 -10.10 -0.05 -2.14
C GLU A 38 -11.62 -0.30 -2.07
N ASN A 39 -12.33 0.42 -1.20
CA ASN A 39 -13.79 0.33 -1.05
C ASN A 39 -14.38 1.72 -0.77
N PRO A 40 -14.54 2.56 -1.81
CA PRO A 40 -15.03 3.93 -1.64
C PRO A 40 -16.46 3.98 -1.11
N ASP A 41 -17.32 2.98 -1.36
CA ASP A 41 -18.70 2.95 -0.87
C ASP A 41 -18.76 2.94 0.68
N GLU A 42 -17.75 2.36 1.34
CA GLU A 42 -17.59 2.33 2.79
C GLU A 42 -16.59 3.35 3.34
N LEU A 43 -16.16 4.31 2.50
CA LEU A 43 -15.14 5.33 2.82
C LEU A 43 -13.74 4.73 3.08
N VAL A 44 -13.52 3.47 2.71
CA VAL A 44 -12.26 2.76 2.91
C VAL A 44 -11.29 3.08 1.78
N VAL A 45 -10.16 3.65 2.16
CA VAL A 45 -9.11 4.08 1.22
C VAL A 45 -8.15 2.93 0.95
N TYR A 46 -7.57 2.32 2.00
CA TYR A 46 -6.70 1.14 1.87
C TYR A 46 -6.57 0.37 3.18
N GLY A 47 -5.93 -0.81 3.11
CA GLY A 47 -5.61 -1.63 4.28
C GLY A 47 -6.81 -2.29 4.95
N GLY A 48 -7.85 -2.57 4.19
CA GLY A 48 -9.05 -3.26 4.65
C GLY A 48 -10.07 -2.37 5.36
N LYS A 49 -9.64 -1.46 6.25
CA LYS A 49 -10.54 -0.60 7.04
C LYS A 49 -10.05 0.84 7.29
N GLY A 50 -8.96 1.26 6.63
CA GLY A 50 -8.44 2.63 6.76
C GLY A 50 -9.34 3.63 6.04
N LYS A 51 -10.08 4.46 6.80
CA LYS A 51 -11.10 5.38 6.28
C LYS A 51 -10.61 6.82 6.14
N ALA A 52 -11.18 7.53 5.16
CA ALA A 52 -10.97 8.97 4.97
C ALA A 52 -11.89 9.83 5.85
N ALA A 53 -13.10 9.36 6.15
CA ALA A 53 -14.08 10.02 7.01
C ALA A 53 -14.86 8.98 7.82
N ARG A 54 -15.42 9.38 8.97
CA ARG A 54 -16.13 8.49 9.90
C ARG A 54 -17.42 7.95 9.30
N SER A 55 -18.16 8.79 8.61
CA SER A 55 -19.41 8.48 7.92
C SER A 55 -19.57 9.41 6.71
N TRP A 56 -20.51 9.11 5.83
CA TRP A 56 -20.87 9.98 4.71
C TRP A 56 -21.36 11.36 5.17
N GLU A 57 -22.07 11.46 6.27
CA GLU A 57 -22.49 12.72 6.87
C GLU A 57 -21.29 13.55 7.33
N CYS A 58 -20.29 12.90 7.94
CA CYS A 58 -19.04 13.54 8.32
C CYS A 58 -18.25 14.01 7.09
N PHE A 59 -18.19 13.20 6.04
CA PHE A 59 -17.56 13.56 4.76
C PHE A 59 -18.20 14.81 4.16
N ASP A 60 -19.53 14.83 4.02
CA ASP A 60 -20.26 15.98 3.49
C ASP A 60 -20.08 17.22 4.39
N SER A 61 -20.07 17.05 5.71
CA SER A 61 -19.83 18.15 6.67
C SER A 61 -18.41 18.71 6.55
N ILE A 62 -17.39 17.87 6.33
CA ILE A 62 -16.01 18.33 6.08
C ILE A 62 -15.97 19.17 4.80
N LEU A 63 -16.50 18.67 3.69
CA LEU A 63 -16.51 19.40 2.42
C LEU A 63 -17.24 20.73 2.51
N ASN A 64 -18.42 20.76 3.15
CA ASN A 64 -19.20 21.98 3.34
C ASN A 64 -18.49 22.98 4.26
N THR A 65 -17.76 22.52 5.26
CA THR A 65 -16.96 23.38 6.13
C THR A 65 -15.81 24.00 5.38
N LEU A 66 -15.03 23.22 4.61
CA LEU A 66 -13.91 23.73 3.81
C LEU A 66 -14.36 24.80 2.81
N LYS A 67 -15.52 24.62 2.14
CA LYS A 67 -16.07 25.62 1.20
C LYS A 67 -16.35 26.97 1.84
N ARG A 68 -16.77 27.01 3.10
CA ARG A 68 -17.15 28.25 3.79
C ARG A 68 -16.03 28.91 4.60
N MET A 69 -14.94 28.15 4.89
CA MET A 69 -13.83 28.63 5.71
C MET A 69 -13.15 29.87 5.14
N GLU A 70 -12.73 30.77 6.03
CA GLU A 70 -11.88 31.90 5.70
C GLU A 70 -10.40 31.49 5.63
N PRO A 71 -9.56 32.23 4.90
CA PRO A 71 -8.13 31.92 4.74
C PRO A 71 -7.33 31.83 6.03
N ASP A 72 -7.81 32.44 7.10
CA ASP A 72 -7.19 32.49 8.42
C ASP A 72 -7.92 31.63 9.47
N GLU A 73 -8.70 30.63 8.99
CA GLU A 73 -9.35 29.65 9.84
C GLU A 73 -8.71 28.27 9.69
N THR A 74 -8.83 27.45 10.74
CA THR A 74 -8.35 26.07 10.81
C THR A 74 -9.49 25.15 11.18
N LEU A 75 -9.75 24.14 10.35
CA LEU A 75 -10.70 23.05 10.62
C LEU A 75 -10.06 22.01 11.55
N LEU A 76 -10.75 21.65 12.62
CA LEU A 76 -10.38 20.56 13.51
C LEU A 76 -11.19 19.31 13.15
N VAL A 77 -10.49 18.20 12.93
CA VAL A 77 -11.09 16.89 12.60
C VAL A 77 -10.60 15.85 13.60
N GLN A 78 -11.53 15.13 14.20
CA GLN A 78 -11.21 14.07 15.14
C GLN A 78 -11.82 12.75 14.69
N SER A 79 -10.97 11.78 14.42
CA SER A 79 -11.37 10.45 13.91
C SER A 79 -12.42 10.56 12.80
N GLY A 80 -12.08 11.33 11.76
CA GLY A 80 -12.91 11.53 10.56
C GLY A 80 -14.19 12.34 10.74
N LYS A 81 -14.37 13.05 11.88
CA LYS A 81 -15.49 13.94 12.14
C LYS A 81 -15.01 15.38 12.31
N PRO A 82 -15.56 16.38 11.62
CA PRO A 82 -15.28 17.78 11.88
C PRO A 82 -15.86 18.17 13.24
N VAL A 83 -15.04 18.71 14.12
CA VAL A 83 -15.43 19.02 15.51
C VAL A 83 -15.36 20.51 15.83
N GLY A 84 -14.75 21.33 14.98
CA GLY A 84 -14.71 22.76 15.19
C GLY A 84 -13.93 23.49 14.09
N VAL A 85 -14.13 24.80 14.01
CA VAL A 85 -13.32 25.72 13.22
C VAL A 85 -12.78 26.77 14.17
N MET A 86 -11.48 27.01 14.14
CA MET A 86 -10.80 27.98 14.97
C MET A 86 -10.30 29.14 14.11
N LYS A 87 -10.46 30.35 14.61
CA LYS A 87 -9.77 31.52 14.06
C LYS A 87 -8.28 31.39 14.38
N THR A 88 -7.45 31.46 13.36
CA THR A 88 -6.00 31.36 13.45
C THR A 88 -5.34 32.50 12.67
N HIS A 89 -4.39 32.21 11.81
CA HIS A 89 -3.77 33.21 10.93
C HIS A 89 -3.38 32.57 9.59
N LEU A 90 -3.04 33.39 8.59
CA LEU A 90 -2.79 32.92 7.21
C LEU A 90 -1.72 31.82 7.08
N TRP A 91 -0.78 31.77 8.00
CA TRP A 91 0.33 30.78 8.00
C TRP A 91 0.04 29.53 8.82
N SER A 92 -1.13 29.45 9.49
CA SER A 92 -1.54 28.27 10.22
C SER A 92 -1.97 27.14 9.27
N PRO A 93 -1.85 25.87 9.69
CA PRO A 93 -2.45 24.75 8.95
C PRO A 93 -3.94 24.98 8.73
N ARG A 94 -4.44 24.65 7.54
CA ARG A 94 -5.88 24.79 7.25
C ARG A 94 -6.71 23.68 7.87
N VAL A 95 -6.10 22.52 8.12
CA VAL A 95 -6.75 21.37 8.77
C VAL A 95 -5.79 20.80 9.81
N LEU A 96 -6.31 20.50 11.00
CA LEU A 96 -5.65 19.70 12.02
C LEU A 96 -6.46 18.43 12.23
N ILE A 97 -5.82 17.28 12.05
CA ILE A 97 -6.45 15.97 12.13
C ILE A 97 -5.84 15.18 13.28
N ALA A 98 -6.70 14.65 14.15
CA ALA A 98 -6.35 13.68 15.18
C ALA A 98 -7.17 12.41 14.98
N ASN A 99 -6.50 11.27 14.78
CA ASN A 99 -7.17 9.99 14.55
C ASN A 99 -6.88 9.02 15.68
N SER A 100 -7.93 8.31 16.12
CA SER A 100 -7.82 7.19 17.07
C SER A 100 -7.09 7.54 18.38
N ASN A 101 -7.21 8.79 18.85
CA ASN A 101 -6.59 9.25 20.08
C ASN A 101 -7.38 8.77 21.28
N ILE A 102 -7.01 7.61 21.81
CA ILE A 102 -7.54 7.03 23.05
C ILE A 102 -6.49 7.22 24.13
N VAL A 103 -6.92 7.54 25.34
CA VAL A 103 -6.03 7.61 26.50
C VAL A 103 -5.24 6.28 26.61
N PRO A 104 -3.92 6.30 26.77
CA PRO A 104 -3.09 5.10 26.72
C PRO A 104 -3.56 3.94 27.60
N GLU A 105 -4.08 4.23 28.78
CA GLU A 105 -4.63 3.24 29.71
C GLU A 105 -5.81 2.44 29.12
N TRP A 106 -6.58 3.05 28.21
CA TRP A 106 -7.76 2.44 27.56
C TRP A 106 -7.52 2.08 26.10
N ALA A 107 -6.32 2.27 25.59
CA ALA A 107 -5.98 2.06 24.19
C ALA A 107 -5.81 0.57 23.86
N THR A 108 -6.88 -0.19 24.00
CA THR A 108 -6.98 -1.59 23.59
C THR A 108 -7.82 -1.72 22.31
N TRP A 109 -7.59 -2.79 21.55
CA TRP A 109 -8.40 -3.07 20.37
C TRP A 109 -9.87 -3.30 20.70
N ASP A 110 -10.18 -3.93 21.85
CA ASP A 110 -11.57 -4.17 22.26
C ASP A 110 -12.28 -2.85 22.49
N HIS A 111 -11.67 -1.92 23.23
CA HIS A 111 -12.24 -0.60 23.46
C HIS A 111 -12.35 0.24 22.18
N PHE A 112 -11.32 0.19 21.31
CA PHE A 112 -11.39 0.82 20.00
C PHE A 112 -12.57 0.31 19.18
N ASN A 113 -12.76 -1.02 19.09
CA ASN A 113 -13.85 -1.64 18.33
C ASN A 113 -15.23 -1.32 18.91
N GLU A 114 -15.33 -1.17 20.23
CA GLU A 114 -16.55 -0.71 20.90
C GLU A 114 -16.90 0.72 20.47
N LEU A 115 -15.94 1.63 20.53
CA LEU A 115 -16.11 3.02 20.11
C LEU A 115 -16.43 3.15 18.62
N ASP A 116 -15.81 2.34 17.77
CA ASP A 116 -16.08 2.31 16.33
C ASP A 116 -17.54 1.87 16.05
N LYS A 117 -18.04 0.82 16.71
CA LYS A 117 -19.44 0.38 16.63
C LYS A 117 -20.43 1.46 17.06
N LEU A 118 -20.06 2.26 18.06
CA LEU A 118 -20.88 3.38 18.53
C LEU A 118 -20.80 4.61 17.61
N GLY A 119 -20.00 4.57 16.53
CA GLY A 119 -19.77 5.71 15.64
C GLY A 119 -18.98 6.86 16.29
N LEU A 120 -18.24 6.58 17.36
CA LEU A 120 -17.44 7.56 18.11
C LEU A 120 -15.98 7.57 17.66
N MET A 121 -15.54 6.55 16.93
CA MET A 121 -14.16 6.36 16.48
C MET A 121 -14.14 5.97 15.01
N MET A 122 -12.97 6.05 14.39
CA MET A 122 -12.69 5.62 13.04
C MET A 122 -11.25 5.13 12.96
N TYR A 123 -10.99 4.04 12.23
CA TYR A 123 -9.63 3.66 11.90
C TYR A 123 -9.13 4.53 10.75
N GLY A 124 -8.49 5.63 11.10
CA GLY A 124 -7.88 6.58 10.16
C GLY A 124 -6.44 6.23 9.85
N GLN A 125 -6.20 5.09 9.20
CA GLN A 125 -4.87 4.57 8.92
C GLN A 125 -4.00 5.60 8.19
N MET A 126 -2.95 6.06 8.87
CA MET A 126 -1.91 6.96 8.33
C MET A 126 -2.41 7.95 7.26
N THR A 127 -2.02 7.76 6.01
CA THR A 127 -2.34 8.65 4.89
C THR A 127 -3.80 8.62 4.45
N ALA A 128 -4.56 7.57 4.78
CA ALA A 128 -6.00 7.51 4.54
C ALA A 128 -6.74 8.51 5.43
N GLY A 129 -6.51 8.47 6.73
CA GLY A 129 -7.16 9.34 7.70
C GLY A 129 -6.67 10.79 7.67
N SER A 130 -5.51 11.07 7.09
CA SER A 130 -4.94 12.41 6.93
C SER A 130 -5.14 13.00 5.51
N TRP A 131 -5.81 12.29 4.63
CA TRP A 131 -6.17 12.70 3.27
C TRP A 131 -4.97 13.00 2.37
N ILE A 132 -3.86 12.32 2.58
CA ILE A 132 -2.63 12.48 1.79
C ILE A 132 -2.22 11.22 1.04
N TYR A 133 -3.07 10.20 1.00
CA TYR A 133 -2.87 9.00 0.20
C TYR A 133 -3.05 9.31 -1.28
N ILE A 134 -2.08 8.94 -2.09
CA ILE A 134 -2.05 9.20 -3.54
C ILE A 134 -2.14 7.90 -4.37
N GLY A 135 -2.64 6.83 -3.78
CA GLY A 135 -2.72 5.52 -4.42
C GLY A 135 -1.42 4.72 -4.31
N THR A 136 -1.37 3.60 -5.01
CA THR A 136 -0.22 2.68 -5.06
C THR A 136 1.06 3.39 -5.53
N GLN A 137 0.94 4.42 -6.36
CA GLN A 137 2.06 5.26 -6.82
C GLN A 137 2.84 5.89 -5.65
N GLY A 138 2.19 6.13 -4.50
CA GLY A 138 2.79 6.76 -3.31
C GLY A 138 3.73 5.86 -2.51
N ILE A 139 3.73 4.55 -2.75
CA ILE A 139 4.65 3.59 -2.11
C ILE A 139 5.68 3.02 -3.10
N LEU A 140 5.48 3.28 -4.40
CA LEU A 140 6.25 2.63 -5.45
C LEU A 140 7.75 2.92 -5.34
N GLN A 141 8.15 4.17 -5.07
CA GLN A 141 9.56 4.52 -4.93
C GLN A 141 10.22 3.80 -3.75
N GLY A 142 9.59 3.82 -2.56
CA GLY A 142 10.15 3.14 -1.40
C GLY A 142 10.35 1.64 -1.66
N THR A 143 9.44 1.03 -2.43
CA THR A 143 9.55 -0.35 -2.84
C THR A 143 10.66 -0.54 -3.88
N PHE A 144 10.78 0.36 -4.87
CA PHE A 144 11.87 0.39 -5.84
C PHE A 144 13.23 0.50 -5.14
N GLU A 145 13.40 1.44 -4.21
CA GLU A 145 14.64 1.64 -3.45
C GLU A 145 14.98 0.42 -2.58
N THR A 146 13.97 -0.21 -1.98
CA THR A 146 14.16 -1.44 -1.19
C THR A 146 14.76 -2.55 -2.04
N PHE A 147 14.20 -2.81 -3.22
CA PHE A 147 14.71 -3.84 -4.12
C PHE A 147 16.05 -3.45 -4.73
N ALA A 148 16.28 -2.17 -5.03
CA ALA A 148 17.59 -1.68 -5.50
C ALA A 148 18.68 -1.86 -4.43
N ALA A 149 18.40 -1.52 -3.17
CA ALA A 149 19.32 -1.71 -2.06
C ALA A 149 19.58 -3.19 -1.79
N ALA A 150 18.54 -4.02 -1.80
CA ALA A 150 18.69 -5.47 -1.65
C ALA A 150 19.52 -6.09 -2.79
N ALA A 151 19.27 -5.70 -4.04
CA ALA A 151 20.05 -6.18 -5.17
C ALA A 151 21.51 -5.76 -5.09
N LYS A 152 21.77 -4.51 -4.72
CA LYS A 152 23.15 -4.02 -4.53
C LYS A 152 23.87 -4.80 -3.41
N GLN A 153 23.18 -5.02 -2.28
CA GLN A 153 23.78 -5.70 -1.11
C GLN A 153 24.09 -7.16 -1.39
N HIS A 154 23.20 -7.89 -2.08
CA HIS A 154 23.30 -9.34 -2.22
C HIS A 154 23.92 -9.79 -3.53
N TYR A 155 23.83 -8.98 -4.60
CA TYR A 155 24.32 -9.32 -5.94
C TYR A 155 25.35 -8.33 -6.48
N ASN A 156 25.59 -7.25 -5.76
CA ASN A 156 26.46 -6.13 -6.20
C ASN A 156 26.06 -5.57 -7.58
N SER A 157 24.78 -5.66 -7.92
CA SER A 157 24.21 -5.30 -9.23
C SER A 157 22.72 -4.93 -9.07
N ASP A 158 21.94 -5.11 -10.14
CA ASP A 158 20.47 -5.06 -10.14
C ASP A 158 19.86 -6.48 -10.05
N LEU A 159 18.56 -6.61 -10.37
CA LEU A 159 17.86 -7.89 -10.33
C LEU A 159 17.83 -8.63 -11.67
N THR A 160 18.66 -8.29 -12.64
CA THR A 160 18.69 -8.98 -13.94
C THR A 160 18.92 -10.49 -13.77
N GLY A 161 18.00 -11.29 -14.32
CA GLY A 161 18.01 -12.75 -14.20
C GLY A 161 17.64 -13.29 -12.82
N LYS A 162 17.22 -12.45 -11.88
CA LYS A 162 16.80 -12.83 -10.52
C LYS A 162 15.30 -13.01 -10.42
N LEU A 163 14.86 -14.04 -9.68
CA LEU A 163 13.47 -14.30 -9.37
C LEU A 163 13.14 -13.82 -7.95
N VAL A 164 12.16 -12.94 -7.86
CA VAL A 164 11.52 -12.54 -6.61
C VAL A 164 10.16 -13.26 -6.49
N VAL A 165 9.81 -13.73 -5.31
CA VAL A 165 8.46 -14.19 -4.99
C VAL A 165 7.91 -13.29 -3.90
N THR A 166 6.68 -12.84 -4.07
CA THR A 166 5.95 -12.04 -3.09
C THR A 166 4.47 -12.36 -3.12
N ALA A 167 3.70 -11.87 -2.14
CA ALA A 167 2.26 -12.03 -2.12
C ALA A 167 1.55 -10.74 -1.72
N GLY A 168 0.30 -10.61 -2.19
CA GLY A 168 -0.54 -9.43 -1.97
C GLY A 168 -0.40 -8.39 -3.08
N LEU A 169 -1.53 -8.07 -3.74
CA LEU A 169 -1.64 -7.05 -4.78
C LEU A 169 -2.65 -5.93 -4.42
N GLY A 170 -2.91 -5.75 -3.12
CA GLY A 170 -3.69 -4.63 -2.59
C GLY A 170 -3.03 -3.27 -2.80
N GLY A 171 -3.50 -2.23 -2.10
CA GLY A 171 -3.00 -0.85 -2.23
C GLY A 171 -1.48 -0.73 -2.09
N MET A 172 -0.92 -1.40 -1.09
CA MET A 172 0.53 -1.39 -0.81
C MET A 172 1.28 -2.45 -1.63
N GLY A 173 0.84 -3.71 -1.58
CA GLY A 173 1.50 -4.83 -2.27
C GLY A 173 1.50 -4.69 -3.78
N GLY A 174 0.52 -4.00 -4.34
CA GLY A 174 0.43 -3.73 -5.78
C GLY A 174 1.60 -2.94 -6.36
N ALA A 175 2.45 -2.31 -5.53
CA ALA A 175 3.67 -1.65 -5.98
C ALA A 175 4.82 -2.63 -6.28
N GLN A 176 4.80 -3.81 -5.69
CA GLN A 176 5.93 -4.74 -5.77
C GLN A 176 6.24 -5.23 -7.19
N PRO A 177 5.26 -5.64 -8.01
CA PRO A 177 5.56 -6.13 -9.36
C PRO A 177 6.31 -5.11 -10.21
N LEU A 178 5.83 -3.86 -10.26
CA LEU A 178 6.48 -2.80 -11.05
C LEU A 178 7.85 -2.43 -10.45
N SER A 179 7.99 -2.38 -9.13
CA SER A 179 9.26 -2.07 -8.46
C SER A 179 10.36 -3.09 -8.80
N VAL A 180 10.03 -4.38 -8.87
CA VAL A 180 10.96 -5.43 -9.24
C VAL A 180 11.35 -5.32 -10.71
N THR A 181 10.38 -5.11 -11.61
CA THR A 181 10.68 -4.97 -13.05
C THR A 181 11.46 -3.69 -13.37
N MET A 182 11.22 -2.59 -12.68
CA MET A 182 12.05 -1.37 -12.76
C MET A 182 13.49 -1.60 -12.29
N ASN A 183 13.72 -2.61 -11.47
CA ASN A 183 15.06 -3.09 -11.09
C ASN A 183 15.55 -4.26 -11.96
N ASN A 184 14.98 -4.44 -13.15
CA ASN A 184 15.32 -5.45 -14.15
C ASN A 184 15.07 -6.90 -13.71
N GLY A 185 14.28 -7.12 -12.65
CA GLY A 185 14.00 -8.44 -12.09
C GLY A 185 12.79 -9.13 -12.69
N VAL A 186 12.65 -10.41 -12.36
CA VAL A 186 11.46 -11.22 -12.60
C VAL A 186 10.73 -11.42 -11.28
N VAL A 187 9.40 -11.29 -11.25
CA VAL A 187 8.63 -11.49 -10.01
C VAL A 187 7.37 -12.30 -10.24
N ILE A 188 7.11 -13.23 -9.32
CA ILE A 188 5.81 -13.88 -9.17
C ILE A 188 5.11 -13.26 -7.96
N CYS A 189 3.94 -12.68 -8.20
CA CYS A 189 3.10 -12.05 -7.19
C CYS A 189 1.85 -12.91 -6.96
N ILE A 190 1.75 -13.50 -5.79
CA ILE A 190 0.64 -14.39 -5.42
C ILE A 190 -0.50 -13.52 -4.88
N GLU A 191 -1.70 -13.68 -5.43
CA GLU A 191 -2.91 -12.97 -4.97
C GLU A 191 -4.14 -13.86 -5.14
N ILE A 192 -4.96 -13.93 -4.10
CA ILE A 192 -6.17 -14.76 -4.11
C ILE A 192 -7.37 -14.05 -4.73
N ASP A 193 -7.37 -12.73 -4.75
CA ASP A 193 -8.44 -11.91 -5.30
C ASP A 193 -8.15 -11.55 -6.77
N LYS A 194 -8.87 -12.19 -7.69
CA LYS A 194 -8.77 -11.92 -9.14
C LYS A 194 -8.96 -10.45 -9.49
N THR A 195 -9.78 -9.72 -8.77
CA THR A 195 -10.08 -8.32 -9.06
C THR A 195 -8.85 -7.43 -8.82
N ARG A 196 -8.05 -7.77 -7.81
CA ARG A 196 -6.78 -7.10 -7.54
C ARG A 196 -5.75 -7.41 -8.63
N ILE A 197 -5.66 -8.65 -9.08
CA ILE A 197 -4.79 -9.02 -10.23
C ILE A 197 -5.18 -8.22 -11.47
N GLN A 198 -6.46 -8.23 -11.81
CA GLN A 198 -7.00 -7.51 -12.97
C GLN A 198 -6.69 -6.01 -12.90
N ARG A 199 -6.91 -5.39 -11.74
CA ARG A 199 -6.59 -3.98 -11.51
C ARG A 199 -5.11 -3.66 -11.77
N ARG A 200 -4.18 -4.56 -11.40
CA ARG A 200 -2.74 -4.34 -11.64
C ARG A 200 -2.33 -4.53 -13.10
N LEU A 201 -3.02 -5.39 -13.84
CA LEU A 201 -2.86 -5.51 -15.30
C LEU A 201 -3.34 -4.21 -15.99
N GLU A 202 -4.52 -3.71 -15.65
CA GLU A 202 -5.10 -2.49 -16.21
C GLU A 202 -4.26 -1.25 -15.93
N THR A 203 -3.73 -1.14 -14.71
CA THR A 203 -2.86 -0.03 -14.29
C THR A 203 -1.40 -0.22 -14.68
N LYS A 204 -1.06 -1.30 -15.41
CA LYS A 204 0.29 -1.62 -15.91
C LYS A 204 1.35 -1.83 -14.81
N TYR A 205 0.92 -2.14 -13.60
CA TYR A 205 1.83 -2.56 -12.52
C TYR A 205 2.21 -4.03 -12.65
N LEU A 206 1.41 -4.82 -13.36
CA LEU A 206 1.60 -6.24 -13.64
C LEU A 206 1.61 -6.47 -15.14
N ASN A 207 2.49 -7.35 -15.64
CA ASN A 207 2.63 -7.62 -17.07
C ASN A 207 1.67 -8.73 -17.55
N VAL A 208 1.62 -9.84 -16.83
CA VAL A 208 0.82 -11.03 -17.19
C VAL A 208 0.24 -11.68 -15.93
N ALA A 209 -0.78 -12.51 -16.09
CA ALA A 209 -1.33 -13.30 -15.00
C ALA A 209 -1.65 -14.75 -15.45
N THR A 210 -1.66 -15.66 -14.49
CA THR A 210 -2.03 -17.06 -14.66
C THR A 210 -2.61 -17.65 -13.39
N GLU A 211 -3.40 -18.72 -13.50
CA GLU A 211 -3.90 -19.54 -12.40
C GLU A 211 -2.99 -20.74 -12.11
N SER A 212 -2.01 -21.01 -12.98
CA SER A 212 -1.14 -22.18 -12.89
C SER A 212 0.25 -21.83 -12.35
N LEU A 213 0.63 -22.47 -11.24
CA LEU A 213 1.99 -22.33 -10.70
C LEU A 213 3.05 -22.81 -11.72
N ASP A 214 2.79 -23.90 -12.42
CA ASP A 214 3.75 -24.46 -13.41
C ASP A 214 3.96 -23.49 -14.57
N GLU A 215 2.89 -22.84 -15.04
CA GLU A 215 2.98 -21.80 -16.07
C GLU A 215 3.72 -20.56 -15.56
N ALA A 216 3.41 -20.09 -14.33
CA ALA A 216 4.13 -18.97 -13.73
C ALA A 216 5.63 -19.24 -13.62
N LEU A 217 6.02 -20.43 -13.18
CA LEU A 217 7.42 -20.83 -13.08
C LEU A 217 8.09 -20.95 -14.47
N LYS A 218 7.39 -21.46 -15.46
CA LYS A 218 7.88 -21.53 -16.86
C LYS A 218 8.14 -20.13 -17.40
N LEU A 219 7.16 -19.22 -17.30
CA LEU A 219 7.29 -17.83 -17.75
C LEU A 219 8.44 -17.10 -17.02
N ALA A 220 8.54 -17.31 -15.71
CA ALA A 220 9.62 -16.73 -14.92
C ALA A 220 10.99 -17.22 -15.37
N LYS A 221 11.14 -18.54 -15.59
CA LYS A 221 12.41 -19.14 -16.05
C LYS A 221 12.82 -18.67 -17.44
N GLU A 222 11.87 -18.57 -18.36
CA GLU A 222 12.12 -18.00 -19.69
C GLU A 222 12.58 -16.55 -19.63
N ALA A 223 11.97 -15.73 -18.79
CA ALA A 223 12.31 -14.33 -18.58
C ALA A 223 13.70 -14.19 -17.94
N GLN A 224 14.00 -14.98 -16.90
CA GLN A 224 15.32 -15.04 -16.25
C GLN A 224 16.44 -15.37 -17.26
N ASN A 225 16.24 -16.43 -18.06
CA ASN A 225 17.24 -16.88 -19.05
C ASN A 225 17.54 -15.85 -20.12
N LYS A 226 16.54 -14.98 -20.44
CA LYS A 226 16.68 -13.89 -21.42
C LYS A 226 17.14 -12.58 -20.79
N GLY A 227 17.31 -12.52 -19.46
CA GLY A 227 17.58 -11.28 -18.73
C GLY A 227 16.48 -10.23 -18.90
N ARG A 228 15.24 -10.63 -19.20
CA ARG A 228 14.10 -9.73 -19.45
C ARG A 228 13.27 -9.55 -18.19
N PRO A 229 13.03 -8.31 -17.73
CA PRO A 229 12.15 -8.07 -16.59
C PRO A 229 10.71 -8.55 -16.91
N LEU A 230 10.06 -9.19 -15.95
CA LEU A 230 8.70 -9.67 -16.10
C LEU A 230 8.01 -9.79 -14.74
N SER A 231 6.80 -9.26 -14.62
CA SER A 231 5.94 -9.46 -13.46
C SER A 231 4.76 -10.36 -13.81
N ILE A 232 4.55 -11.40 -12.98
CA ILE A 232 3.57 -12.46 -13.18
C ILE A 232 2.65 -12.49 -11.97
N GLY A 233 1.36 -12.22 -12.15
CA GLY A 233 0.32 -12.44 -11.16
C GLY A 233 -0.06 -13.92 -11.14
N LEU A 234 0.07 -14.56 -9.99
CA LEU A 234 -0.37 -15.94 -9.79
C LEU A 234 -1.60 -15.94 -8.89
N GLU A 235 -2.73 -16.38 -9.43
CA GLU A 235 -3.93 -16.55 -8.62
C GLU A 235 -3.75 -17.70 -7.63
N GLY A 236 -3.90 -17.42 -6.35
CA GLY A 236 -3.83 -18.43 -5.31
C GLY A 236 -3.55 -17.88 -3.93
N ASN A 237 -3.54 -18.78 -2.95
CA ASN A 237 -3.25 -18.42 -1.56
C ASN A 237 -1.76 -18.60 -1.26
N ALA A 238 -1.14 -17.57 -0.71
CA ALA A 238 0.28 -17.59 -0.37
C ALA A 238 0.63 -18.66 0.68
N ALA A 239 -0.30 -18.93 1.62
CA ALA A 239 -0.12 -19.98 2.63
C ALA A 239 -0.18 -21.41 2.04
N ASP A 240 -0.62 -21.58 0.80
CA ASP A 240 -0.52 -22.86 0.07
C ASP A 240 0.71 -22.88 -0.85
N ILE A 241 0.92 -21.80 -1.61
CA ILE A 241 1.92 -21.74 -2.66
C ILE A 241 3.34 -21.64 -2.09
N VAL A 242 3.58 -20.80 -1.08
CA VAL A 242 4.93 -20.59 -0.52
C VAL A 242 5.47 -21.90 0.13
N PRO A 243 4.71 -22.59 1.00
CA PRO A 243 5.13 -23.90 1.50
C PRO A 243 5.30 -24.96 0.40
N LYS A 244 4.48 -24.92 -0.68
CA LYS A 244 4.62 -25.80 -1.82
C LYS A 244 5.93 -25.58 -2.57
N LEU A 245 6.34 -24.33 -2.79
CA LEU A 245 7.65 -23.99 -3.37
C LEU A 245 8.80 -24.58 -2.54
N ALA A 246 8.76 -24.37 -1.22
CA ALA A 246 9.76 -24.91 -0.30
C ALA A 246 9.83 -26.45 -0.36
N LYS A 247 8.68 -27.12 -0.34
CA LYS A 247 8.59 -28.60 -0.43
C LYS A 247 9.13 -29.15 -1.75
N LEU A 248 8.94 -28.42 -2.84
CA LEU A 248 9.44 -28.78 -4.17
C LEU A 248 10.89 -28.35 -4.41
N SER A 249 11.53 -27.71 -3.42
CA SER A 249 12.88 -27.13 -3.53
C SER A 249 13.00 -26.13 -4.71
N ILE A 250 11.93 -25.40 -5.00
CA ILE A 250 11.91 -24.30 -5.97
C ILE A 250 12.22 -23.01 -5.21
N VAL A 251 13.51 -22.71 -5.13
CA VAL A 251 14.02 -21.61 -4.32
C VAL A 251 14.15 -20.34 -5.16
N PRO A 252 13.38 -19.25 -4.85
CA PRO A 252 13.58 -17.98 -5.50
C PRO A 252 14.88 -17.30 -5.01
N ASP A 253 15.42 -16.37 -5.78
CA ASP A 253 16.55 -15.56 -5.32
C ASP A 253 16.18 -14.68 -4.11
N MET A 254 14.95 -14.11 -4.11
CA MET A 254 14.39 -13.36 -2.99
C MET A 254 12.95 -13.74 -2.71
N ILE A 255 12.56 -13.70 -1.43
CA ILE A 255 11.17 -13.87 -1.01
C ILE A 255 10.77 -12.80 0.02
N THR A 256 9.61 -12.22 -0.18
CA THR A 256 8.98 -11.27 0.75
C THR A 256 7.46 -11.43 0.75
N ASP A 257 6.75 -10.61 1.52
CA ASP A 257 5.29 -10.66 1.61
C ASP A 257 4.69 -9.27 1.90
N GLN A 258 3.60 -8.96 1.24
CA GLN A 258 2.81 -7.75 1.43
C GLN A 258 1.29 -8.07 1.50
N THR A 259 0.92 -9.27 1.92
CA THR A 259 -0.48 -9.57 2.27
C THR A 259 -0.94 -8.67 3.43
N SER A 260 -2.25 -8.48 3.59
CA SER A 260 -2.80 -7.67 4.70
C SER A 260 -2.80 -8.45 6.03
N ALA A 261 -1.64 -9.02 6.40
CA ALA A 261 -1.48 -9.87 7.58
C ALA A 261 -1.61 -9.11 8.92
N HIS A 262 -1.59 -7.77 8.90
CA HIS A 262 -1.82 -6.93 10.08
C HIS A 262 -3.26 -7.00 10.58
N ASP A 263 -4.20 -7.43 9.73
CA ASP A 263 -5.62 -7.59 10.06
C ASP A 263 -6.05 -9.04 9.80
N GLU A 264 -6.24 -9.78 10.88
CA GLU A 264 -6.59 -11.20 10.86
C GLU A 264 -8.04 -11.48 10.47
N LEU A 265 -8.92 -10.47 10.49
CA LEU A 265 -10.32 -10.59 10.13
C LEU A 265 -10.62 -10.03 8.75
N ASP A 266 -10.30 -8.75 8.51
CA ASP A 266 -10.70 -8.07 7.28
C ASP A 266 -9.60 -8.07 6.21
N GLY A 267 -8.36 -8.37 6.58
CA GLY A 267 -7.19 -8.32 5.72
C GLY A 267 -6.75 -9.65 5.15
N TYR A 268 -6.35 -10.60 5.99
CA TYR A 268 -5.75 -11.87 5.56
C TYR A 268 -6.81 -12.91 5.20
N ILE A 269 -6.62 -13.62 4.09
CA ILE A 269 -7.52 -14.70 3.65
C ILE A 269 -6.93 -16.05 4.04
N PRO A 270 -7.61 -16.87 4.88
CA PRO A 270 -7.13 -18.20 5.23
C PRO A 270 -7.11 -19.14 4.03
N ASN A 271 -6.15 -20.07 4.03
CA ASN A 271 -6.04 -21.11 3.00
C ASN A 271 -6.95 -22.33 3.29
N ARG A 272 -6.96 -23.31 2.37
CA ARG A 272 -7.75 -24.56 2.41
C ARG A 272 -9.26 -24.36 2.28
N ILE A 273 -9.71 -23.17 2.00
CA ILE A 273 -11.07 -22.84 1.62
C ILE A 273 -11.02 -21.87 0.44
N SER A 274 -12.05 -21.87 -0.39
CA SER A 274 -12.13 -20.95 -1.52
C SER A 274 -12.25 -19.50 -1.03
N TYR A 275 -11.92 -18.53 -1.88
CA TYR A 275 -12.07 -17.11 -1.57
C TYR A 275 -13.50 -16.75 -1.14
N GLN A 276 -14.50 -17.32 -1.86
CA GLN A 276 -15.91 -17.07 -1.55
C GLN A 276 -16.32 -17.65 -0.20
N GLU A 277 -15.92 -18.91 0.10
CA GLU A 277 -16.17 -19.53 1.40
C GLU A 277 -15.50 -18.77 2.54
N ALA A 278 -14.31 -18.21 2.30
CA ALA A 278 -13.63 -17.37 3.28
C ALA A 278 -14.44 -16.10 3.59
N LEU A 279 -14.98 -15.43 2.57
CA LEU A 279 -15.82 -14.24 2.75
C LEU A 279 -17.13 -14.55 3.49
N GLU A 280 -17.71 -15.73 3.26
CA GLU A 280 -18.92 -16.19 3.97
C GLU A 280 -18.60 -16.56 5.44
N LEU A 281 -17.49 -17.28 5.66
CA LEU A 281 -17.03 -17.62 7.01
C LEU A 281 -16.73 -16.39 7.85
N ARG A 282 -16.13 -15.36 7.24
CA ARG A 282 -15.86 -14.07 7.90
C ARG A 282 -17.12 -13.45 8.49
N LYS A 283 -18.25 -13.55 7.79
CA LYS A 283 -19.53 -13.00 8.20
C LYS A 283 -20.27 -13.90 9.20
N SER A 284 -20.25 -15.21 8.96
CA SER A 284 -21.04 -16.18 9.73
C SER A 284 -20.38 -16.61 11.04
N ASP A 285 -19.04 -16.75 11.05
CA ASP A 285 -18.26 -17.13 12.23
C ASP A 285 -16.88 -16.43 12.25
N PRO A 286 -16.85 -15.13 12.64
CA PRO A 286 -15.60 -14.36 12.70
C PRO A 286 -14.53 -14.98 13.61
N LYS A 287 -14.92 -15.65 14.69
CA LYS A 287 -13.98 -16.29 15.61
C LYS A 287 -13.25 -17.46 14.95
N ARG A 288 -13.98 -18.30 14.24
CA ARG A 288 -13.40 -19.38 13.46
C ARG A 288 -12.54 -18.83 12.35
N TYR A 289 -12.98 -17.80 11.64
CA TYR A 289 -12.21 -17.14 10.59
C TYR A 289 -10.86 -16.67 11.11
N ILE A 290 -10.82 -15.92 12.22
CA ILE A 290 -9.58 -15.43 12.85
C ILE A 290 -8.64 -16.58 13.19
N LYS A 291 -9.17 -17.68 13.77
CA LYS A 291 -8.37 -18.87 14.09
C LYS A 291 -7.71 -19.47 12.84
N GLU A 292 -8.48 -19.60 11.74
CA GLU A 292 -7.97 -20.10 10.46
C GLU A 292 -6.96 -19.12 9.82
N SER A 293 -7.16 -17.80 9.96
CA SER A 293 -6.21 -16.78 9.51
C SER A 293 -4.87 -16.91 10.22
N PHE A 294 -4.87 -17.06 11.54
CA PHE A 294 -3.64 -17.28 12.33
C PHE A 294 -2.91 -18.57 11.93
N ARG A 295 -3.64 -19.67 11.74
CA ARG A 295 -3.06 -20.93 11.26
C ARG A 295 -2.41 -20.72 9.89
N SER A 296 -3.11 -20.08 8.96
CA SER A 296 -2.62 -19.83 7.62
C SER A 296 -1.39 -18.90 7.59
N MET A 297 -1.40 -17.85 8.41
CA MET A 297 -0.23 -16.95 8.55
C MET A 297 0.98 -17.69 9.12
N ALA A 298 0.77 -18.65 10.04
CA ALA A 298 1.85 -19.49 10.55
C ALA A 298 2.45 -20.39 9.45
N GLU A 299 1.61 -21.04 8.64
CA GLU A 299 2.04 -21.86 7.52
C GLU A 299 2.79 -21.05 6.46
N HIS A 300 2.29 -19.87 6.13
CA HIS A 300 2.93 -18.93 5.20
C HIS A 300 4.31 -18.51 5.69
N CYS A 301 4.40 -18.04 6.94
CA CYS A 301 5.67 -17.63 7.55
C CYS A 301 6.67 -18.79 7.64
N GLN A 302 6.21 -20.00 7.99
CA GLN A 302 7.06 -21.19 7.99
C GLN A 302 7.60 -21.50 6.59
N GLY A 303 6.78 -21.41 5.55
CA GLY A 303 7.23 -21.58 4.17
C GLY A 303 8.31 -20.56 3.75
N ILE A 304 8.23 -19.29 4.20
CA ILE A 304 9.29 -18.31 3.99
C ILE A 304 10.58 -18.72 4.70
N LEU A 305 10.49 -19.19 5.95
CA LEU A 305 11.63 -19.68 6.72
C LEU A 305 12.29 -20.90 6.07
N ASP A 306 11.50 -21.81 5.54
CA ASP A 306 11.97 -23.01 4.85
C ASP A 306 12.71 -22.64 3.56
N LEU A 307 12.19 -21.71 2.76
CA LEU A 307 12.87 -21.18 1.56
C LEU A 307 14.16 -20.42 1.93
N LYS A 308 14.14 -19.66 3.01
CA LYS A 308 15.36 -19.00 3.53
C LYS A 308 16.41 -20.04 3.92
N ALA A 309 16.03 -21.12 4.60
CA ALA A 309 16.94 -22.19 4.95
C ALA A 309 17.54 -22.90 3.73
N GLN A 310 16.83 -22.88 2.60
CA GLN A 310 17.28 -23.41 1.30
C GLN A 310 18.11 -22.40 0.49
N GLY A 311 18.31 -21.17 0.98
CA GLY A 311 19.19 -20.18 0.36
C GLY A 311 18.50 -18.93 -0.22
N ALA A 312 17.18 -18.81 -0.12
CA ALA A 312 16.49 -17.58 -0.53
C ALA A 312 16.84 -16.42 0.41
N ILE A 313 17.01 -15.22 -0.15
CA ILE A 313 17.08 -13.98 0.63
C ILE A 313 15.66 -13.63 1.06
N ALA A 314 15.37 -13.71 2.36
CA ALA A 314 14.05 -13.44 2.91
C ALA A 314 14.03 -12.15 3.73
N PHE A 315 13.02 -11.32 3.54
CA PHE A 315 12.77 -10.13 4.36
C PHE A 315 11.26 -9.83 4.47
N ASP A 316 10.88 -9.26 5.60
CA ASP A 316 9.50 -8.84 5.89
C ASP A 316 9.28 -7.41 5.38
N TYR A 317 8.18 -7.18 4.68
CA TYR A 317 7.85 -5.86 4.14
C TYR A 317 6.96 -4.99 5.06
N GLY A 318 6.91 -5.33 6.35
CA GLY A 318 6.25 -4.50 7.37
C GLY A 318 4.75 -4.73 7.51
N ASN A 319 4.23 -5.85 7.02
CA ASN A 319 2.80 -6.19 7.09
C ASN A 319 2.39 -6.98 8.35
N ASN A 320 3.30 -7.16 9.30
CA ASN A 320 3.10 -7.90 10.56
C ASN A 320 2.89 -9.42 10.43
N LEU A 321 3.19 -10.04 9.27
CA LEU A 321 3.08 -11.49 9.12
C LEU A 321 3.88 -12.25 10.21
N ARG A 322 5.12 -11.83 10.47
CA ARG A 322 5.98 -12.43 11.51
C ARG A 322 5.37 -12.33 12.90
N GLY A 323 4.79 -11.18 13.24
CA GLY A 323 4.15 -10.96 14.54
C GLY A 323 2.94 -11.87 14.75
N GLN A 324 2.10 -12.02 13.74
CA GLN A 324 0.93 -12.90 13.78
C GLN A 324 1.34 -14.38 13.79
N ALA A 325 2.33 -14.78 13.00
CA ALA A 325 2.87 -16.12 13.00
C ALA A 325 3.49 -16.49 14.38
N LYS A 326 4.17 -15.56 15.05
CA LYS A 326 4.68 -15.75 16.40
C LYS A 326 3.54 -15.99 17.41
N LYS A 327 2.46 -15.22 17.33
CA LYS A 327 1.25 -15.45 18.15
C LYS A 327 0.64 -16.82 17.88
N ALA A 328 0.72 -17.29 16.64
CA ALA A 328 0.25 -18.61 16.22
C ALA A 328 1.23 -19.76 16.54
N GLY A 329 2.35 -19.49 17.21
CA GLY A 329 3.28 -20.50 17.73
C GLY A 329 4.59 -20.68 16.96
N ILE A 330 4.87 -19.94 15.90
CA ILE A 330 6.14 -19.98 15.17
C ILE A 330 7.21 -19.24 15.99
N LYS A 331 8.04 -19.97 16.73
CA LYS A 331 9.02 -19.40 17.66
C LYS A 331 10.08 -18.55 16.97
N ASN A 332 10.53 -18.97 15.80
CA ASN A 332 11.56 -18.36 14.98
C ASN A 332 11.02 -17.44 13.85
N ALA A 333 9.77 -16.94 13.98
CA ALA A 333 9.14 -16.07 12.98
C ALA A 333 9.96 -14.83 12.65
N PHE A 334 10.84 -14.36 13.53
CA PHE A 334 11.70 -13.19 13.34
C PHE A 334 13.13 -13.53 12.87
N ASP A 335 13.41 -14.76 12.45
CA ASP A 335 14.74 -15.13 11.96
C ASP A 335 15.10 -14.54 10.59
N PHE A 336 14.18 -13.83 9.94
CA PHE A 336 14.47 -12.98 8.79
C PHE A 336 14.16 -11.51 9.12
N PRO A 337 14.96 -10.55 8.60
CA PRO A 337 14.85 -9.14 8.98
C PRO A 337 13.63 -8.46 8.38
N GLY A 338 13.24 -7.30 8.94
CA GLY A 338 12.36 -6.36 8.25
C GLY A 338 13.12 -5.56 7.21
N PHE A 339 12.44 -5.10 6.16
CA PHE A 339 13.06 -4.34 5.06
C PHE A 339 13.69 -3.02 5.52
N VAL A 340 13.09 -2.35 6.53
CA VAL A 340 13.63 -1.08 7.04
C VAL A 340 15.03 -1.27 7.62
N PRO A 341 15.24 -2.14 8.64
CA PRO A 341 16.58 -2.32 9.19
C PRO A 341 17.56 -2.97 8.21
N ALA A 342 17.06 -3.73 7.22
CA ALA A 342 17.93 -4.42 6.27
C ALA A 342 18.43 -3.52 5.13
N TYR A 343 17.58 -2.58 4.63
CA TYR A 343 17.84 -1.90 3.36
C TYR A 343 17.58 -0.39 3.38
N ILE A 344 16.65 0.12 4.20
CA ILE A 344 16.16 1.50 4.10
C ILE A 344 16.65 2.41 5.23
N ARG A 345 17.00 1.85 6.39
CA ARG A 345 17.40 2.64 7.57
C ARG A 345 18.53 3.63 7.26
N ASP A 346 19.56 3.18 6.54
CA ASP A 346 20.73 3.99 6.24
C ASP A 346 20.34 5.22 5.40
N LEU A 347 19.42 5.07 4.44
CA LEU A 347 18.90 6.18 3.65
C LEU A 347 18.19 7.23 4.53
N PHE A 348 17.40 6.79 5.50
CA PHE A 348 16.75 7.69 6.45
C PHE A 348 17.77 8.40 7.37
N CYS A 349 18.83 7.71 7.77
CA CYS A 349 19.91 8.30 8.56
C CYS A 349 20.69 9.37 7.77
N GLU A 350 20.74 9.26 6.46
CA GLU A 350 21.32 10.26 5.55
C GLU A 350 20.35 11.44 5.26
N GLY A 351 19.16 11.44 5.86
CA GLY A 351 18.15 12.48 5.64
C GLY A 351 17.31 12.28 4.38
N LYS A 352 17.41 11.13 3.71
CA LYS A 352 16.57 10.77 2.57
C LYS A 352 15.22 10.29 3.09
N GLY A 353 14.19 11.07 2.89
CA GLY A 353 12.81 10.73 3.27
C GLY A 353 11.86 10.90 2.09
N PRO A 354 10.70 10.24 2.09
CA PRO A 354 9.75 10.37 1.00
C PRO A 354 9.05 11.73 1.04
N PHE A 355 9.22 12.49 -0.03
CA PHE A 355 8.41 13.67 -0.34
C PHE A 355 7.36 13.29 -1.37
N ARG A 356 6.13 13.71 -1.15
CA ARG A 356 5.01 13.49 -2.07
C ARG A 356 4.35 14.80 -2.41
N TRP A 357 4.00 14.99 -3.67
CA TRP A 357 3.22 16.13 -4.13
C TRP A 357 2.21 15.71 -5.18
N VAL A 358 1.19 16.53 -5.33
CA VAL A 358 0.03 16.28 -6.19
C VAL A 358 -0.22 17.50 -7.05
N ALA A 359 -0.49 17.27 -8.34
CA ALA A 359 -1.01 18.29 -9.23
C ALA A 359 -2.51 18.47 -8.93
N LEU A 360 -2.84 19.45 -8.09
CA LEU A 360 -4.23 19.73 -7.73
C LEU A 360 -5.07 20.18 -8.95
N SER A 361 -4.43 20.71 -9.99
CA SER A 361 -5.06 20.99 -11.28
C SER A 361 -5.62 19.74 -11.98
N GLY A 362 -5.08 18.55 -11.64
CA GLY A 362 -5.36 17.32 -12.37
C GLY A 362 -4.64 17.21 -13.71
N ASP A 363 -3.72 18.13 -14.03
CA ASP A 363 -2.92 18.13 -15.23
C ASP A 363 -1.58 17.38 -15.01
N PRO A 364 -1.31 16.28 -15.71
CA PRO A 364 -0.03 15.57 -15.65
C PRO A 364 1.20 16.45 -15.94
N GLU A 365 1.06 17.49 -16.77
CA GLU A 365 2.15 18.38 -17.14
C GLU A 365 2.73 19.13 -15.93
N ASP A 366 1.93 19.39 -14.90
CA ASP A 366 2.43 19.98 -13.65
C ASP A 366 3.39 19.06 -12.91
N ILE A 367 3.17 17.75 -12.98
CA ILE A 367 4.12 16.75 -12.44
C ILE A 367 5.38 16.69 -13.30
N TYR A 368 5.25 16.69 -14.63
CA TYR A 368 6.42 16.61 -15.51
C TYR A 368 7.34 17.84 -15.39
N LYS A 369 6.77 19.02 -15.19
CA LYS A 369 7.56 20.24 -14.88
C LYS A 369 8.33 20.12 -13.55
N THR A 370 7.69 19.53 -12.53
CA THR A 370 8.38 19.30 -11.26
C THR A 370 9.44 18.20 -11.38
N ASP A 371 9.22 17.16 -12.19
CA ASP A 371 10.21 16.14 -12.50
C ASP A 371 11.47 16.76 -13.14
N GLU A 372 11.30 17.63 -14.14
CA GLU A 372 12.39 18.35 -14.79
C GLU A 372 13.16 19.23 -13.79
N LYS A 373 12.42 19.88 -12.88
CA LYS A 373 13.05 20.74 -11.86
C LYS A 373 13.86 19.92 -10.84
N VAL A 374 13.37 18.74 -10.46
CA VAL A 374 14.12 17.82 -9.59
C VAL A 374 15.43 17.39 -10.26
N LEU A 375 15.38 17.01 -11.55
CA LEU A 375 16.58 16.64 -12.31
C LEU A 375 17.58 17.79 -12.46
N GLU A 376 17.10 19.02 -12.60
CA GLU A 376 17.93 20.23 -12.65
C GLU A 376 18.63 20.51 -11.31
N LEU A 377 17.88 20.37 -10.19
CA LEU A 377 18.38 20.71 -8.86
C LEU A 377 19.31 19.66 -8.26
N PHE A 378 19.17 18.39 -8.67
CA PHE A 378 19.93 17.26 -8.13
C PHE A 378 20.61 16.43 -9.24
N PRO A 379 21.44 17.04 -10.13
CA PRO A 379 22.01 16.37 -11.28
C PRO A 379 23.01 15.24 -10.91
N GLU A 380 23.61 15.34 -9.71
CA GLU A 380 24.60 14.35 -9.24
C GLU A 380 23.94 13.11 -8.61
N ASP A 381 22.66 13.18 -8.20
CA ASP A 381 21.95 12.02 -7.64
C ASP A 381 21.45 11.13 -8.79
N LYS A 382 22.30 10.17 -9.19
CA LYS A 382 21.99 9.23 -10.27
C LYS A 382 20.81 8.30 -9.96
N THR A 383 20.62 7.96 -8.69
CA THR A 383 19.51 7.09 -8.25
C THR A 383 18.19 7.83 -8.37
N LEU A 384 18.12 9.05 -7.87
CA LEU A 384 16.96 9.93 -8.02
C LEU A 384 16.67 10.22 -9.49
N SER A 385 17.68 10.55 -10.28
CA SER A 385 17.54 10.79 -11.72
C SER A 385 16.99 9.57 -12.45
N ARG A 386 17.47 8.36 -12.13
CA ARG A 386 16.94 7.11 -12.68
C ARG A 386 15.49 6.90 -12.30
N TRP A 387 15.14 7.09 -11.02
CA TRP A 387 13.78 6.98 -10.53
C TRP A 387 12.82 7.91 -11.28
N ILE A 388 13.14 9.21 -11.36
CA ILE A 388 12.26 10.20 -12.02
C ILE A 388 12.01 9.83 -13.48
N LYS A 389 13.04 9.41 -14.23
CA LYS A 389 12.92 8.99 -15.64
C LYS A 389 12.01 7.76 -15.77
N LEU A 390 12.24 6.73 -14.96
CA LEU A 390 11.41 5.52 -14.96
C LEU A 390 9.96 5.82 -14.53
N ALA A 391 9.78 6.69 -13.54
CA ALA A 391 8.45 7.07 -13.07
C ALA A 391 7.66 7.84 -14.15
N LYS A 392 8.31 8.74 -14.90
CA LYS A 392 7.69 9.46 -16.02
C LYS A 392 7.20 8.51 -17.11
N GLU A 393 7.95 7.44 -17.39
CA GLU A 393 7.66 6.50 -18.48
C GLU A 393 6.69 5.38 -18.07
N GLN A 394 6.78 4.87 -16.84
CA GLN A 394 6.16 3.62 -16.44
C GLN A 394 5.05 3.76 -15.39
N VAL A 395 5.02 4.86 -14.63
CA VAL A 395 4.02 5.04 -13.57
C VAL A 395 2.77 5.70 -14.11
N GLN A 396 1.68 4.96 -14.11
CA GLN A 396 0.35 5.46 -14.41
C GLN A 396 -0.23 6.18 -13.19
N PHE A 397 -0.73 7.40 -13.38
CA PHE A 397 -1.36 8.15 -12.29
C PHE A 397 -2.68 7.51 -11.86
N GLN A 398 -2.93 7.50 -10.57
CA GLN A 398 -4.19 7.09 -9.95
C GLN A 398 -4.85 8.33 -9.34
N GLY A 399 -6.08 8.64 -9.75
CA GLY A 399 -6.75 9.86 -9.35
C GLY A 399 -6.04 11.12 -9.84
N LEU A 400 -5.72 12.06 -8.94
CA LEU A 400 -4.93 13.25 -9.26
C LEU A 400 -3.47 12.85 -9.56
N PRO A 401 -2.85 13.44 -10.62
CA PRO A 401 -1.45 13.20 -10.92
C PRO A 401 -0.55 13.53 -9.73
N SER A 402 0.42 12.69 -9.45
CA SER A 402 1.27 12.84 -8.28
C SER A 402 2.65 12.23 -8.48
N ARG A 403 3.58 12.63 -7.64
CA ARG A 403 4.94 12.11 -7.60
C ARG A 403 5.38 11.87 -6.16
N ILE A 404 6.26 10.91 -6.00
CA ILE A 404 7.04 10.66 -4.79
C ILE A 404 8.52 10.67 -5.12
N CYS A 405 9.30 11.25 -4.22
CA CYS A 405 10.78 11.21 -4.26
C CYS A 405 11.35 10.96 -2.89
#